data_d464d32641639c41130ce5c2b6a14096
#
_entry.id   d464d32641639c41130ce5c2b6a14096
#
_cell.length_a   1.000
_cell.length_b   1.000
_cell.length_c   1.000
_cell.angle_alpha   90.00
_cell.angle_beta   90.00
_cell.angle_gamma   90.00
#
_symmetry.space_group_name_H-M   'P 1'
#
loop_
_entity.id
_entity.type
_entity.pdbx_description
1 polymer ?
#
loop_
_entity_poly.entity_id
_entity_poly.type
_entity_poly.pdbx_seq_one_letter_code
_entity_poly.pdbx_strand_id
1 'polypeptide(L)'
;PIIDERLLAREAPSSSRPGGYSWFGAVASIAGAIATGVLFGLFVMQLFTNLMLNSEVPPVTDRHEQTDAPPVSLPGDDTAVGPDVEARATAVSLPSNTVYMLQYGVFSSADGAYAAIDQLQKAGIASAYEAGERHIVYAGLTPDRTNALLLSNQLAGMNLETYVKTYERPAVQSLRWGKADGSRIEAYFSAGAELARTVSLLTLVHLEEKELTNFEDATIQALAASHQEWKMLAGELAKDVPEQAQEVYQRMNNALTTAAESLFAYRKNPAVSYLWQAQSAVMNYVIQEKSLLRELSA
;
A
#
# COMPACT_ATOMS: atom_id res chain seq x y z
N PRO A 1 3.32 -29.86 -80.92
CA PRO A 1 3.28 -29.70 -79.51
C PRO A 1 2.06 -28.87 -79.15
N ILE A 2 1.12 -29.55 -78.58
CA ILE A 2 -0.20 -29.01 -78.19
C ILE A 2 -0.02 -28.48 -76.77
N ILE A 3 -0.20 -27.18 -76.64
CA ILE A 3 -0.19 -26.52 -75.34
C ILE A 3 -1.64 -26.57 -74.82
N ASP A 4 -1.80 -27.25 -73.67
CA ASP A 4 -3.09 -27.46 -72.99
C ASP A 4 -3.51 -26.19 -72.28
N GLU A 5 -4.56 -25.54 -72.78
CA GLU A 5 -5.13 -24.26 -72.36
C GLU A 5 -5.93 -24.34 -71.00
N ARG A 6 -5.79 -25.43 -70.24
CA ARG A 6 -6.62 -25.67 -69.03
C ARG A 6 -5.96 -25.23 -67.73
N LEU A 7 -4.81 -24.58 -67.73
CA LEU A 7 -4.11 -24.17 -66.51
C LEU A 7 -4.14 -22.67 -66.16
N LEU A 8 -5.05 -21.89 -66.78
CA LEU A 8 -5.19 -20.46 -66.48
C LEU A 8 -6.51 -20.09 -65.78
N ALA A 9 -7.23 -21.06 -65.19
CA ALA A 9 -8.29 -20.71 -64.24
C ALA A 9 -7.68 -20.34 -62.89
N ARG A 10 -7.15 -19.11 -62.80
CA ARG A 10 -6.69 -18.51 -61.59
C ARG A 10 -7.89 -18.16 -60.73
N GLU A 11 -8.12 -18.91 -59.64
CA GLU A 11 -9.12 -18.60 -58.61
C GLU A 11 -8.83 -17.19 -58.04
N ALA A 12 -9.80 -16.29 -58.15
CA ALA A 12 -9.78 -15.00 -57.50
C ALA A 12 -9.92 -15.22 -55.98
N PRO A 13 -9.08 -14.56 -55.16
CA PRO A 13 -9.25 -14.67 -53.70
C PRO A 13 -10.58 -14.00 -53.31
N SER A 14 -11.41 -14.77 -52.62
CA SER A 14 -12.63 -14.28 -51.96
C SER A 14 -12.27 -13.17 -50.99
N SER A 15 -12.74 -11.95 -51.25
CA SER A 15 -12.64 -10.83 -50.32
C SER A 15 -13.46 -11.15 -49.06
N SER A 16 -12.81 -11.63 -48.03
CA SER A 16 -13.37 -11.63 -46.68
C SER A 16 -13.55 -10.17 -46.23
N ARG A 17 -14.80 -9.75 -46.09
CA ARG A 17 -15.19 -8.46 -45.51
C ARG A 17 -14.56 -8.39 -44.11
N PRO A 18 -13.84 -7.30 -43.75
CA PRO A 18 -13.41 -7.11 -42.37
C PRO A 18 -14.68 -6.97 -41.51
N GLY A 19 -14.83 -7.86 -40.53
CA GLY A 19 -15.87 -7.79 -39.52
C GLY A 19 -15.84 -6.40 -38.86
N GLY A 20 -16.99 -5.73 -38.89
CA GLY A 20 -17.14 -4.42 -38.29
C GLY A 20 -16.70 -4.45 -36.84
N TYR A 21 -15.69 -3.69 -36.51
CA TYR A 21 -15.34 -3.38 -35.12
C TYR A 21 -16.57 -2.81 -34.46
N SER A 22 -17.12 -3.54 -33.49
CA SER A 22 -18.28 -3.08 -32.72
C SER A 22 -17.83 -1.86 -31.91
N TRP A 23 -18.22 -0.68 -32.34
CA TRP A 23 -18.04 0.58 -31.62
C TRP A 23 -18.53 0.48 -30.17
N PHE A 24 -19.55 -0.33 -29.91
CA PHE A 24 -20.04 -0.59 -28.56
C PHE A 24 -18.99 -1.22 -27.64
N GLY A 25 -18.09 -2.07 -28.15
CA GLY A 25 -16.97 -2.62 -27.36
C GLY A 25 -15.93 -1.56 -26.98
N ALA A 26 -15.62 -0.64 -27.90
CA ALA A 26 -14.67 0.46 -27.62
C ALA A 26 -15.25 1.48 -26.62
N VAL A 27 -16.54 1.82 -26.76
CA VAL A 27 -17.23 2.74 -25.82
C VAL A 27 -17.36 2.11 -24.43
N ALA A 28 -17.65 0.81 -24.32
CA ALA A 28 -17.71 0.11 -23.04
C ALA A 28 -16.35 0.05 -22.35
N SER A 29 -15.26 -0.11 -23.10
CA SER A 29 -13.89 -0.12 -22.57
C SER A 29 -13.47 1.26 -22.04
N ILE A 30 -13.81 2.34 -22.74
CA ILE A 30 -13.52 3.71 -22.33
C ILE A 30 -14.35 4.09 -21.08
N ALA A 31 -15.62 3.72 -21.03
CA ALA A 31 -16.48 3.95 -19.87
C ALA A 31 -16.00 3.20 -18.63
N GLY A 32 -15.48 1.97 -18.80
CA GLY A 32 -14.86 1.20 -17.72
C GLY A 32 -13.60 1.85 -17.17
N ALA A 33 -12.72 2.36 -18.04
CA ALA A 33 -11.50 3.05 -17.64
C ALA A 33 -11.77 4.37 -16.89
N ILE A 34 -12.80 5.13 -17.31
CA ILE A 34 -13.20 6.36 -16.62
C ILE A 34 -13.79 6.04 -15.24
N ALA A 35 -14.62 5.02 -15.13
CA ALA A 35 -15.22 4.63 -13.85
C ALA A 35 -14.16 4.14 -12.84
N THR A 36 -13.17 3.36 -13.29
CA THR A 36 -12.05 2.92 -12.44
C THR A 36 -11.14 4.07 -12.05
N GLY A 37 -10.88 5.02 -12.96
CA GLY A 37 -10.10 6.23 -12.67
C GLY A 37 -10.77 7.14 -11.63
N VAL A 38 -12.08 7.32 -11.72
CA VAL A 38 -12.87 8.11 -10.74
C VAL A 38 -12.89 7.41 -9.37
N LEU A 39 -13.08 6.09 -9.33
CA LEU A 39 -13.05 5.32 -8.07
C LEU A 39 -11.66 5.37 -7.43
N PHE A 40 -10.60 5.25 -8.24
CA PHE A 40 -9.22 5.39 -7.76
C PHE A 40 -8.95 6.81 -7.24
N GLY A 41 -9.38 7.83 -7.97
CA GLY A 41 -9.24 9.24 -7.57
C GLY A 41 -9.99 9.55 -6.26
N LEU A 42 -11.22 9.05 -6.11
CA LEU A 42 -12.00 9.21 -4.87
C LEU A 42 -11.38 8.45 -3.69
N PHE A 43 -10.86 7.25 -3.92
CA PHE A 43 -10.19 6.46 -2.89
C PHE A 43 -8.92 7.15 -2.39
N VAL A 44 -8.09 7.64 -3.31
CA VAL A 44 -6.88 8.40 -2.97
C VAL A 44 -7.25 9.71 -2.27
N MET A 45 -8.27 10.42 -2.76
CA MET A 45 -8.77 11.64 -2.12
C MET A 45 -9.30 11.35 -0.70
N GLN A 46 -9.95 10.22 -0.46
CA GLN A 46 -10.42 9.83 0.87
C GLN A 46 -9.26 9.51 1.82
N LEU A 47 -8.18 8.86 1.32
CA LEU A 47 -6.95 8.65 2.09
C LEU A 47 -6.30 9.99 2.48
N PHE A 48 -6.28 10.99 1.58
CA PHE A 48 -5.68 12.29 1.84
C PHE A 48 -6.59 13.22 2.66
N THR A 49 -7.92 13.16 2.47
CA THR A 49 -8.85 13.98 3.25
C THR A 49 -8.85 13.57 4.73
N ASN A 50 -8.73 12.28 5.03
CA ASN A 50 -8.56 11.81 6.40
C ASN A 50 -7.21 12.23 7.01
N LEU A 51 -6.16 12.41 6.20
CA LEU A 51 -4.88 12.96 6.65
C LEU A 51 -4.94 14.46 6.96
N MET A 52 -5.76 15.23 6.24
CA MET A 52 -5.81 16.69 6.39
C MET A 52 -6.83 17.18 7.41
N LEU A 53 -7.90 16.42 7.69
CA LEU A 53 -8.96 16.86 8.61
C LEU A 53 -8.62 16.70 10.09
N ASN A 54 -7.54 15.99 10.45
CA ASN A 54 -7.11 15.81 11.84
C ASN A 54 -5.94 16.70 12.27
N SER A 55 -5.59 17.72 11.48
CA SER A 55 -4.61 18.73 11.89
C SER A 55 -5.31 19.99 12.39
N GLU A 56 -6.18 19.88 13.39
CA GLU A 56 -6.58 21.02 14.18
C GLU A 56 -5.49 21.32 15.21
N VAL A 57 -4.74 22.39 14.93
CA VAL A 57 -3.85 23.03 15.91
C VAL A 57 -4.75 23.73 16.93
N PRO A 58 -4.72 23.37 18.22
CA PRO A 58 -5.46 24.12 19.23
C PRO A 58 -4.87 25.53 19.37
N PRO A 59 -5.72 26.57 19.50
CA PRO A 59 -5.23 27.91 19.69
C PRO A 59 -4.54 28.05 21.04
N VAL A 60 -3.32 28.56 21.03
CA VAL A 60 -2.58 28.97 22.22
C VAL A 60 -3.31 30.15 22.83
N THR A 61 -3.93 29.93 23.98
CA THR A 61 -4.47 31.02 24.80
C THR A 61 -3.43 31.36 25.87
N ASP A 62 -2.70 32.44 25.67
CA ASP A 62 -1.95 33.10 26.73
C ASP A 62 -2.90 33.50 27.86
N ARG A 63 -2.65 33.01 29.05
CA ARG A 63 -3.16 33.59 30.25
C ARG A 63 -2.09 33.58 31.33
N HIS A 64 -1.38 34.70 31.44
CA HIS A 64 -0.71 35.09 32.67
C HIS A 64 -1.76 35.35 33.74
N GLU A 65 -1.66 34.68 34.85
CA GLU A 65 -2.04 35.29 36.14
C GLU A 65 -1.19 34.66 37.25
N GLN A 66 -0.48 35.54 37.87
CA GLN A 66 0.40 35.39 39.01
C GLN A 66 -0.43 35.59 40.28
N THR A 67 -0.32 34.71 41.26
CA THR A 67 -0.54 35.09 42.66
C THR A 67 0.10 34.11 43.63
N ASP A 68 0.79 34.67 44.57
CA ASP A 68 1.55 34.28 45.75
C ASP A 68 1.15 33.02 46.55
N ALA A 69 2.17 32.40 47.08
CA ALA A 69 2.17 31.41 48.17
C ALA A 69 1.95 32.06 49.55
N PRO A 70 1.59 31.35 50.62
CA PRO A 70 2.57 30.66 51.43
C PRO A 70 2.14 29.29 52.03
N PRO A 71 2.99 28.63 52.87
CA PRO A 71 3.03 27.18 53.01
C PRO A 71 2.35 26.68 54.27
N VAL A 72 1.86 25.43 54.28
CA VAL A 72 1.61 24.66 55.51
C VAL A 72 1.94 23.17 55.30
N SER A 73 2.58 22.68 56.30
CA SER A 73 3.23 21.38 56.49
C SER A 73 2.31 20.15 56.48
N LEU A 74 2.91 19.01 56.17
CA LEU A 74 2.61 17.60 56.31
C LEU A 74 2.09 17.20 57.75
N PRO A 75 1.50 16.02 58.00
CA PRO A 75 1.80 14.70 57.43
C PRO A 75 0.54 13.80 57.25
N GLY A 76 0.69 12.70 56.54
CA GLY A 76 -0.24 11.56 56.68
C GLY A 76 -0.49 10.80 55.39
N ASP A 77 0.31 9.77 55.20
CA ASP A 77 -0.07 8.40 54.82
C ASP A 77 -1.35 8.21 54.03
N ASP A 78 -1.18 7.59 52.92
CA ASP A 78 -1.97 6.58 52.22
C ASP A 78 -2.04 6.78 50.70
N THR A 79 -1.24 5.95 50.04
CA THR A 79 -1.58 5.21 48.80
C THR A 79 -2.79 5.75 48.00
N ALA A 80 -2.51 6.67 47.08
CA ALA A 80 -3.29 6.78 45.87
C ALA A 80 -2.36 6.39 44.70
N VAL A 81 -2.38 5.10 44.41
CA VAL A 81 -1.87 4.59 43.11
C VAL A 81 -2.74 5.22 42.05
N GLY A 82 -2.27 6.30 41.46
CA GLY A 82 -2.80 6.80 40.19
C GLY A 82 -2.63 5.68 39.14
N PRO A 83 -3.57 5.50 38.24
CA PRO A 83 -3.41 4.55 37.17
C PRO A 83 -2.51 5.17 36.05
N ASP A 84 -1.25 5.43 36.34
CA ASP A 84 -0.23 5.42 35.31
C ASP A 84 0.03 3.94 34.99
N VAL A 85 -0.81 3.39 34.15
CA VAL A 85 -0.47 2.19 33.41
C VAL A 85 0.60 2.63 32.40
N GLU A 86 1.84 2.81 32.88
CA GLU A 86 3.00 2.79 32.01
C GLU A 86 2.83 1.53 31.16
N ALA A 87 2.60 1.70 29.86
CA ALA A 87 2.43 0.59 28.95
C ALA A 87 3.73 -0.23 29.00
N ARG A 88 3.67 -1.36 29.74
CA ARG A 88 4.81 -2.26 29.91
C ARG A 88 5.25 -2.72 28.53
N ALA A 89 6.56 -2.67 28.30
CA ALA A 89 7.12 -3.22 27.08
C ALA A 89 6.86 -4.72 27.04
N THR A 90 6.20 -5.18 25.98
CA THR A 90 5.99 -6.60 25.68
C THR A 90 7.21 -7.10 24.91
N ALA A 91 7.84 -8.18 25.39
CA ALA A 91 8.92 -8.83 24.66
C ALA A 91 8.38 -9.44 23.38
N VAL A 92 9.04 -9.19 22.27
CA VAL A 92 8.75 -9.73 20.92
C VAL A 92 10.04 -10.07 20.21
N SER A 93 10.00 -10.97 19.25
CA SER A 93 11.12 -11.30 18.38
C SER A 93 10.74 -11.10 16.93
N LEU A 94 10.75 -9.84 16.47
CA LEU A 94 10.50 -9.52 15.07
C LEU A 94 11.85 -9.45 14.35
N PRO A 95 12.14 -10.36 13.40
CA PRO A 95 13.37 -10.30 12.61
C PRO A 95 13.38 -9.05 11.73
N SER A 96 14.55 -8.62 11.28
CA SER A 96 14.64 -7.60 10.25
C SER A 96 13.92 -8.05 8.97
N ASN A 97 13.31 -7.11 8.29
CA ASN A 97 12.65 -7.35 7.00
C ASN A 97 13.16 -6.33 5.98
N THR A 98 13.55 -6.81 4.82
CA THR A 98 14.09 -5.98 3.74
C THR A 98 13.24 -6.12 2.50
N VAL A 99 12.80 -4.98 1.96
CA VAL A 99 12.14 -4.88 0.66
C VAL A 99 12.86 -3.82 -0.20
N TYR A 100 12.55 -3.79 -1.48
CA TYR A 100 13.13 -2.81 -2.40
C TYR A 100 12.03 -1.91 -2.93
N MET A 101 12.18 -0.61 -2.67
CA MET A 101 11.24 0.41 -3.12
C MET A 101 11.83 1.19 -4.30
N LEU A 102 11.00 1.45 -5.30
CA LEU A 102 11.36 2.27 -6.46
C LEU A 102 11.08 3.73 -6.12
N GLN A 103 12.12 4.44 -5.69
CA GLN A 103 12.04 5.87 -5.38
C GLN A 103 11.88 6.67 -6.67
N TYR A 104 10.76 7.34 -6.83
CA TYR A 104 10.50 8.26 -7.93
C TYR A 104 11.14 9.63 -7.72
N GLY A 105 11.08 10.15 -6.49
CA GLY A 105 11.70 11.43 -6.16
C GLY A 105 11.85 11.70 -4.68
N VAL A 106 12.71 12.68 -4.36
CA VAL A 106 12.89 13.24 -3.02
C VAL A 106 12.68 14.74 -3.12
N PHE A 107 11.76 15.28 -2.37
CA PHE A 107 11.31 16.67 -2.46
C PHE A 107 11.60 17.40 -1.16
N SER A 108 11.84 18.71 -1.26
CA SER A 108 12.04 19.59 -0.11
C SER A 108 10.73 20.08 0.50
N SER A 109 9.60 19.92 -0.23
CA SER A 109 8.27 20.33 0.23
C SER A 109 7.22 19.25 -0.05
N ALA A 110 6.18 19.25 0.76
CA ALA A 110 5.02 18.37 0.55
C ALA A 110 4.32 18.65 -0.79
N ASP A 111 4.21 19.92 -1.20
CA ASP A 111 3.57 20.30 -2.47
C ASP A 111 4.30 19.69 -3.68
N GLY A 112 5.64 19.71 -3.65
CA GLY A 112 6.44 19.06 -4.69
C GLY A 112 6.20 17.55 -4.75
N ALA A 113 6.10 16.90 -3.59
CA ALA A 113 5.80 15.47 -3.52
C ALA A 113 4.37 15.17 -4.01
N TYR A 114 3.37 15.99 -3.66
CA TYR A 114 1.99 15.82 -4.14
C TYR A 114 1.88 16.03 -5.64
N ALA A 115 2.59 16.99 -6.21
CA ALA A 115 2.65 17.17 -7.66
C ALA A 115 3.25 15.93 -8.37
N ALA A 116 4.26 15.29 -7.78
CA ALA A 116 4.84 14.06 -8.29
C ALA A 116 3.87 12.87 -8.18
N ILE A 117 3.13 12.76 -7.09
CA ILE A 117 2.08 11.75 -6.92
C ILE A 117 0.99 11.93 -8.00
N ASP A 118 0.53 13.15 -8.23
CA ASP A 118 -0.46 13.47 -9.27
C ASP A 118 0.02 13.05 -10.67
N GLN A 119 1.31 13.26 -10.97
CA GLN A 119 1.91 12.79 -12.23
C GLN A 119 1.86 11.27 -12.37
N LEU A 120 2.25 10.51 -11.33
CA LEU A 120 2.20 9.06 -11.32
C LEU A 120 0.76 8.55 -11.48
N GLN A 121 -0.19 9.16 -10.77
CA GLN A 121 -1.61 8.81 -10.85
C GLN A 121 -2.20 9.08 -12.23
N LYS A 122 -1.86 10.21 -12.87
CA LYS A 122 -2.25 10.53 -14.25
C LYS A 122 -1.67 9.54 -15.26
N ALA A 123 -0.50 9.00 -14.98
CA ALA A 123 0.09 7.92 -15.75
C ALA A 123 -0.51 6.54 -15.45
N GLY A 124 -1.41 6.44 -14.47
CA GLY A 124 -2.01 5.17 -14.03
C GLY A 124 -1.05 4.27 -13.25
N ILE A 125 0.02 4.83 -12.69
CA ILE A 125 1.08 4.12 -11.99
C ILE A 125 0.90 4.23 -10.47
N ALA A 126 1.40 3.23 -9.75
CA ALA A 126 1.41 3.23 -8.30
C ALA A 126 2.15 4.43 -7.72
N SER A 127 1.67 4.92 -6.58
CA SER A 127 2.36 5.94 -5.81
C SER A 127 2.18 5.75 -4.32
N ALA A 128 3.24 6.01 -3.55
CA ALA A 128 3.18 6.10 -2.10
C ALA A 128 4.07 7.23 -1.62
N TYR A 129 3.72 7.80 -0.47
CA TYR A 129 4.37 8.96 0.10
C TYR A 129 4.88 8.65 1.51
N GLU A 130 6.15 8.94 1.74
CA GLU A 130 6.77 8.89 3.07
C GLU A 130 7.16 10.31 3.49
N ALA A 131 6.53 10.79 4.57
CA ALA A 131 6.86 12.05 5.20
C ALA A 131 8.04 11.90 6.17
N GLY A 132 8.92 12.89 6.21
CA GLY A 132 10.06 12.94 7.11
C GLY A 132 10.77 14.28 6.98
N GLU A 133 12.07 14.33 7.29
CA GLU A 133 12.91 15.51 6.99
C GLU A 133 12.88 15.88 5.50
N ARG A 134 12.67 14.88 4.67
CA ARG A 134 12.42 15.00 3.25
C ARG A 134 11.14 14.27 2.88
N HIS A 135 10.52 14.70 1.82
CA HIS A 135 9.29 14.11 1.27
C HIS A 135 9.66 13.15 0.15
N ILE A 136 9.44 11.86 0.36
CA ILE A 136 9.84 10.83 -0.59
C ILE A 136 8.60 10.24 -1.26
N VAL A 137 8.66 10.12 -2.59
CA VAL A 137 7.63 9.46 -3.40
C VAL A 137 8.20 8.20 -4.00
N TYR A 138 7.47 7.10 -3.84
CA TYR A 138 7.78 5.79 -4.41
C TYR A 138 6.76 5.41 -5.48
N ALA A 139 7.19 4.62 -6.46
CA ALA A 139 6.38 4.16 -7.59
C ALA A 139 6.23 2.63 -7.68
N GLY A 140 6.81 1.88 -6.78
CA GLY A 140 6.71 0.43 -6.73
C GLY A 140 7.47 -0.18 -5.58
N LEU A 141 7.11 -1.42 -5.22
CA LEU A 141 7.75 -2.22 -4.19
C LEU A 141 7.93 -3.65 -4.67
N THR A 142 9.08 -4.23 -4.37
CA THR A 142 9.36 -5.65 -4.64
C THR A 142 10.07 -6.31 -3.47
N PRO A 143 9.90 -7.62 -3.27
CA PRO A 143 10.56 -8.34 -2.19
C PRO A 143 12.06 -8.56 -2.42
N ASP A 144 12.54 -8.45 -3.65
CA ASP A 144 13.94 -8.65 -3.99
C ASP A 144 14.46 -7.64 -5.03
N ARG A 145 15.79 -7.52 -5.09
CA ARG A 145 16.45 -6.51 -5.91
C ARG A 145 16.34 -6.80 -7.41
N THR A 146 16.27 -8.07 -7.81
CA THR A 146 16.18 -8.43 -9.22
C THR A 146 14.84 -7.97 -9.79
N ASN A 147 13.75 -8.27 -9.11
CA ASN A 147 12.43 -7.78 -9.47
C ASN A 147 12.34 -6.25 -9.44
N ALA A 148 13.02 -5.60 -8.48
CA ALA A 148 13.08 -4.14 -8.45
C ALA A 148 13.72 -3.53 -9.69
N LEU A 149 14.81 -4.14 -10.18
CA LEU A 149 15.46 -3.69 -11.41
C LEU A 149 14.58 -3.93 -12.65
N LEU A 150 13.87 -5.07 -12.71
CA LEU A 150 12.94 -5.35 -13.80
C LEU A 150 11.79 -4.32 -13.83
N LEU A 151 11.17 -4.07 -12.70
CA LEU A 151 10.09 -3.08 -12.58
C LEU A 151 10.58 -1.66 -12.87
N SER A 152 11.79 -1.29 -12.43
CA SER A 152 12.41 0.00 -12.73
C SER A 152 12.64 0.19 -14.23
N ASN A 153 13.11 -0.86 -14.93
CA ASN A 153 13.29 -0.84 -16.39
C ASN A 153 11.94 -0.71 -17.13
N GLN A 154 10.91 -1.38 -16.63
CA GLN A 154 9.56 -1.25 -17.20
C GLN A 154 9.03 0.19 -17.06
N LEU A 155 9.19 0.82 -15.89
CA LEU A 155 8.80 2.22 -15.66
C LEU A 155 9.63 3.18 -16.53
N ALA A 156 10.94 2.91 -16.71
CA ALA A 156 11.79 3.70 -17.62
C ALA A 156 11.28 3.64 -19.06
N GLY A 157 10.77 2.48 -19.52
CA GLY A 157 10.09 2.34 -20.81
C GLY A 157 8.82 3.19 -20.94
N MET A 158 8.24 3.63 -19.81
CA MET A 158 7.10 4.55 -19.74
C MET A 158 7.54 6.01 -19.49
N ASN A 159 8.84 6.33 -19.64
CA ASN A 159 9.47 7.62 -19.34
C ASN A 159 9.37 8.03 -17.84
N LEU A 160 9.34 7.06 -16.94
CA LEU A 160 9.35 7.27 -15.50
C LEU A 160 10.66 6.72 -14.91
N GLU A 161 11.60 7.62 -14.63
CA GLU A 161 12.87 7.24 -14.02
C GLU A 161 12.67 6.98 -12.52
N THR A 162 13.23 5.87 -12.05
CA THR A 162 13.19 5.48 -10.63
C THR A 162 14.53 4.96 -10.14
N TYR A 163 14.77 5.08 -8.84
CA TYR A 163 15.97 4.57 -8.18
C TYR A 163 15.60 3.45 -7.22
N VAL A 164 16.22 2.29 -7.40
CA VAL A 164 16.02 1.15 -6.49
C VAL A 164 16.68 1.45 -5.14
N LYS A 165 15.87 1.51 -4.10
CA LYS A 165 16.31 1.72 -2.71
C LYS A 165 16.00 0.50 -1.85
N THR A 166 16.97 0.11 -1.05
CA THR A 166 16.74 -0.83 0.04
C THR A 166 15.91 -0.14 1.11
N TYR A 167 14.79 -0.75 1.47
CA TYR A 167 13.91 -0.30 2.55
C TYR A 167 13.89 -1.37 3.62
N GLU A 168 14.50 -1.06 4.74
CA GLU A 168 14.73 -2.01 5.82
C GLU A 168 13.88 -1.66 7.03
N ARG A 169 13.18 -2.66 7.55
CA ARG A 169 12.64 -2.67 8.90
C ARG A 169 13.64 -3.39 9.81
N PRO A 170 14.25 -2.72 10.78
CA PRO A 170 15.18 -3.36 11.70
C PRO A 170 14.49 -4.43 12.56
N ALA A 171 15.28 -5.32 13.15
CA ALA A 171 14.79 -6.27 14.14
C ALA A 171 14.27 -5.52 15.38
N VAL A 172 13.15 -6.02 15.96
CA VAL A 172 12.54 -5.43 17.15
C VAL A 172 12.44 -6.49 18.25
N GLN A 173 12.88 -6.14 19.47
CA GLN A 173 12.93 -7.04 20.63
C GLN A 173 11.82 -6.75 21.65
N SER A 174 11.25 -5.55 21.61
CA SER A 174 10.18 -5.16 22.53
C SER A 174 9.30 -4.07 21.93
N LEU A 175 8.00 -4.09 22.28
CA LEU A 175 7.03 -3.10 21.86
C LEU A 175 6.13 -2.73 23.03
N ARG A 176 5.72 -1.47 23.10
CA ARG A 176 4.67 -1.00 24.03
C ARG A 176 3.29 -1.25 23.41
N TRP A 177 2.77 -2.48 23.57
CA TRP A 177 1.51 -2.91 22.97
C TRP A 177 0.49 -3.31 24.03
N GLY A 178 0.17 -2.41 24.94
CA GLY A 178 -0.85 -2.64 25.94
C GLY A 178 -0.71 -3.97 26.70
N LYS A 179 -1.73 -4.82 26.62
CA LYS A 179 -1.76 -6.13 27.29
C LYS A 179 -1.61 -7.30 26.31
N ALA A 180 -1.32 -7.04 25.05
CA ALA A 180 -1.22 -8.08 24.04
C ALA A 180 -0.06 -9.05 24.33
N ASP A 181 -0.28 -10.31 24.00
CA ASP A 181 0.75 -11.35 24.04
C ASP A 181 1.78 -11.16 22.94
N GLY A 182 3.08 -11.24 23.26
CA GLY A 182 4.17 -11.07 22.30
C GLY A 182 4.09 -12.02 21.13
N SER A 183 3.71 -13.29 21.34
CA SER A 183 3.58 -14.27 20.27
C SER A 183 2.48 -13.92 19.26
N ARG A 184 1.40 -13.28 19.71
CA ARG A 184 0.33 -12.78 18.82
C ARG A 184 0.77 -11.58 18.01
N ILE A 185 1.54 -10.69 18.61
CA ILE A 185 2.16 -9.55 17.91
C ILE A 185 3.11 -10.08 16.82
N GLU A 186 3.95 -11.05 17.15
CA GLU A 186 4.85 -11.70 16.19
C GLU A 186 4.09 -12.36 15.03
N ALA A 187 3.04 -13.13 15.34
CA ALA A 187 2.20 -13.77 14.33
C ALA A 187 1.53 -12.74 13.40
N TYR A 188 1.04 -11.63 13.94
CA TYR A 188 0.42 -10.54 13.17
C TYR A 188 1.39 -9.90 12.17
N PHE A 189 2.59 -9.50 12.62
CA PHE A 189 3.60 -8.91 11.74
C PHE A 189 4.15 -9.92 10.72
N SER A 190 4.31 -11.18 11.11
CA SER A 190 4.76 -12.25 10.21
C SER A 190 3.72 -12.51 9.10
N ALA A 191 2.45 -12.68 9.48
CA ALA A 191 1.36 -12.88 8.52
C ALA A 191 1.19 -11.67 7.58
N GLY A 192 1.31 -10.44 8.12
CA GLY A 192 1.24 -9.22 7.32
C GLY A 192 2.38 -9.09 6.32
N ALA A 193 3.60 -9.39 6.73
CA ALA A 193 4.77 -9.36 5.85
C ALA A 193 4.67 -10.40 4.71
N GLU A 194 4.19 -11.63 5.01
CA GLU A 194 4.01 -12.67 3.99
C GLU A 194 2.86 -12.32 3.03
N LEU A 195 1.76 -11.77 3.53
CA LEU A 195 0.66 -11.30 2.68
C LEU A 195 1.12 -10.15 1.76
N ALA A 196 1.86 -9.18 2.29
CA ALA A 196 2.42 -8.08 1.51
C ALA A 196 3.39 -8.57 0.43
N ARG A 197 4.23 -9.56 0.78
CA ARG A 197 5.15 -10.23 -0.15
C ARG A 197 4.38 -10.94 -1.26
N THR A 198 3.36 -11.71 -0.93
CA THR A 198 2.51 -12.43 -1.88
C THR A 198 1.81 -11.48 -2.84
N VAL A 199 1.18 -10.43 -2.33
CA VAL A 199 0.53 -9.40 -3.17
C VAL A 199 1.54 -8.75 -4.10
N SER A 200 2.73 -8.37 -3.60
CA SER A 200 3.78 -7.77 -4.43
C SER A 200 4.21 -8.70 -5.57
N LEU A 201 4.47 -9.97 -5.30
CA LEU A 201 4.88 -10.93 -6.33
C LEU A 201 3.79 -11.16 -7.38
N LEU A 202 2.54 -11.32 -6.95
CA LEU A 202 1.40 -11.51 -7.86
C LEU A 202 1.20 -10.30 -8.78
N THR A 203 1.37 -9.07 -8.27
CA THR A 203 1.27 -7.88 -9.11
C THR A 203 2.40 -7.81 -10.14
N LEU A 204 3.62 -8.17 -9.76
CA LEU A 204 4.78 -8.11 -10.66
C LEU A 204 4.62 -9.05 -11.84
N VAL A 205 4.24 -10.31 -11.59
CA VAL A 205 4.05 -11.32 -12.66
C VAL A 205 3.07 -10.80 -13.72
N HIS A 206 1.94 -10.23 -13.28
CA HIS A 206 0.91 -9.75 -14.22
C HIS A 206 1.18 -8.36 -14.81
N LEU A 207 2.03 -7.54 -14.18
CA LEU A 207 2.49 -6.27 -14.76
C LEU A 207 3.48 -6.47 -15.93
N GLU A 208 4.16 -7.61 -16.00
CA GLU A 208 5.08 -7.96 -17.08
C GLU A 208 4.36 -8.54 -18.31
N GLU A 209 3.09 -8.94 -18.17
CA GLU A 209 2.32 -9.57 -19.24
C GLU A 209 1.92 -8.56 -20.33
N LYS A 210 2.08 -8.96 -21.60
CA LYS A 210 1.59 -8.17 -22.75
C LYS A 210 0.06 -8.20 -22.86
N GLU A 211 -0.52 -9.34 -22.51
CA GLU A 211 -1.97 -9.58 -22.48
C GLU A 211 -2.30 -10.05 -21.07
N LEU A 212 -3.18 -9.33 -20.39
CA LEU A 212 -3.51 -9.65 -19.02
C LEU A 212 -4.19 -11.02 -18.93
N THR A 213 -3.59 -11.91 -18.15
CA THR A 213 -4.19 -13.19 -17.79
C THR A 213 -4.84 -13.10 -16.41
N ASN A 214 -5.66 -14.08 -16.08
CA ASN A 214 -6.29 -14.11 -14.77
C ASN A 214 -5.51 -15.01 -13.81
N PHE A 215 -5.64 -14.76 -12.52
CA PHE A 215 -5.07 -15.63 -11.50
C PHE A 215 -5.73 -17.02 -11.53
N GLU A 216 -4.97 -18.05 -11.25
CA GLU A 216 -5.50 -19.38 -10.97
C GLU A 216 -6.38 -19.38 -9.72
N ASP A 217 -7.43 -20.21 -9.70
CA ASP A 217 -8.36 -20.29 -8.57
C ASP A 217 -7.66 -20.66 -7.26
N ALA A 218 -6.68 -21.58 -7.31
CA ALA A 218 -5.88 -21.97 -6.16
C ALA A 218 -5.10 -20.78 -5.56
N THR A 219 -4.51 -19.93 -6.41
CA THR A 219 -3.78 -18.74 -6.00
C THR A 219 -4.67 -17.74 -5.26
N ILE A 220 -5.86 -17.50 -5.81
CA ILE A 220 -6.83 -16.57 -5.17
C ILE A 220 -7.40 -17.15 -3.87
N GLN A 221 -7.65 -18.46 -3.80
CA GLN A 221 -8.09 -19.09 -2.56
C GLN A 221 -7.01 -19.00 -1.46
N ALA A 222 -5.74 -19.24 -1.81
CA ALA A 222 -4.62 -19.09 -0.88
C ALA A 222 -4.49 -17.63 -0.39
N LEU A 223 -4.57 -16.65 -1.30
CA LEU A 223 -4.55 -15.23 -0.94
C LEU A 223 -5.71 -14.87 -0.01
N ALA A 224 -6.92 -15.36 -0.27
CA ALA A 224 -8.09 -15.10 0.55
C ALA A 224 -7.94 -15.70 1.96
N ALA A 225 -7.39 -16.92 2.07
CA ALA A 225 -7.12 -17.56 3.35
C ALA A 225 -6.09 -16.77 4.17
N SER A 226 -4.95 -16.39 3.57
CA SER A 226 -3.92 -15.59 4.24
C SER A 226 -4.44 -14.20 4.66
N HIS A 227 -5.24 -13.55 3.81
CA HIS A 227 -5.86 -12.26 4.14
C HIS A 227 -6.85 -12.40 5.32
N GLN A 228 -7.66 -13.46 5.35
CA GLN A 228 -8.60 -13.70 6.44
C GLN A 228 -7.87 -14.01 7.76
N GLU A 229 -6.83 -14.84 7.73
CA GLU A 229 -6.01 -15.13 8.90
C GLU A 229 -5.37 -13.86 9.49
N TRP A 230 -4.73 -13.06 8.63
CA TRP A 230 -4.14 -11.80 9.06
C TRP A 230 -5.18 -10.83 9.62
N LYS A 231 -6.38 -10.72 9.03
CA LYS A 231 -7.47 -9.88 9.56
C LYS A 231 -7.96 -10.32 10.93
N MET A 232 -7.99 -11.63 11.21
CA MET A 232 -8.36 -12.12 12.55
C MET A 232 -7.34 -11.67 13.58
N LEU A 233 -6.04 -11.82 13.30
CA LEU A 233 -4.96 -11.35 14.18
C LEU A 233 -5.02 -9.84 14.39
N ALA A 234 -5.27 -9.06 13.33
CA ALA A 234 -5.46 -7.62 13.42
C ALA A 234 -6.65 -7.26 14.33
N GLY A 235 -7.80 -7.92 14.17
CA GLY A 235 -8.98 -7.68 15.00
C GLY A 235 -8.76 -8.01 16.47
N GLU A 236 -8.01 -9.07 16.78
CA GLU A 236 -7.68 -9.45 18.15
C GLU A 236 -6.78 -8.43 18.86
N LEU A 237 -5.79 -7.88 18.12
CA LEU A 237 -4.83 -6.92 18.67
C LEU A 237 -5.36 -5.49 18.76
N ALA A 238 -6.38 -5.14 18.00
CA ALA A 238 -6.89 -3.77 17.88
C ALA A 238 -7.24 -3.11 19.23
N LYS A 239 -7.80 -3.87 20.16
CA LYS A 239 -8.22 -3.39 21.49
C LYS A 239 -7.06 -3.06 22.43
N ASP A 240 -5.88 -3.65 22.16
CA ASP A 240 -4.69 -3.51 23.00
C ASP A 240 -3.69 -2.50 22.41
N VAL A 241 -4.00 -1.92 21.24
CA VAL A 241 -3.18 -0.86 20.62
C VAL A 241 -3.28 0.42 21.44
N PRO A 242 -2.15 1.01 21.88
CA PRO A 242 -2.14 2.29 22.57
C PRO A 242 -2.81 3.40 21.76
N GLU A 243 -3.49 4.33 22.42
CA GLU A 243 -4.29 5.39 21.78
C GLU A 243 -3.48 6.18 20.75
N GLN A 244 -2.24 6.55 21.08
CA GLN A 244 -1.35 7.30 20.17
C GLN A 244 -1.02 6.54 18.88
N ALA A 245 -1.03 5.21 18.89
CA ALA A 245 -0.69 4.37 17.74
C ALA A 245 -1.92 3.88 16.95
N GLN A 246 -3.15 4.12 17.44
CA GLN A 246 -4.37 3.58 16.83
C GLN A 246 -4.56 4.05 15.39
N GLU A 247 -4.31 5.32 15.10
CA GLU A 247 -4.49 5.86 13.75
C GLU A 247 -3.52 5.22 12.75
N VAL A 248 -2.25 5.08 13.11
CA VAL A 248 -1.23 4.43 12.26
C VAL A 248 -1.56 2.95 12.08
N TYR A 249 -1.98 2.28 13.15
CA TYR A 249 -2.44 0.89 13.09
C TYR A 249 -3.60 0.70 12.13
N GLN A 250 -4.61 1.56 12.18
CA GLN A 250 -5.76 1.51 11.26
C GLN A 250 -5.33 1.78 9.82
N ARG A 251 -4.49 2.80 9.57
CA ARG A 251 -3.96 3.09 8.24
C ARG A 251 -3.18 1.90 7.66
N MET A 252 -2.35 1.25 8.48
CA MET A 252 -1.59 0.06 8.08
C MET A 252 -2.53 -1.09 7.70
N ASN A 253 -3.52 -1.40 8.52
CA ASN A 253 -4.49 -2.45 8.26
C ASN A 253 -5.34 -2.17 7.02
N ASN A 254 -5.79 -0.93 6.83
CA ASN A 254 -6.55 -0.53 5.65
C ASN A 254 -5.70 -0.68 4.38
N ALA A 255 -4.43 -0.31 4.44
CA ALA A 255 -3.54 -0.43 3.30
C ALA A 255 -3.37 -1.89 2.84
N LEU A 256 -3.09 -2.82 3.76
CA LEU A 256 -2.90 -4.22 3.38
C LEU A 256 -4.23 -4.90 2.97
N THR A 257 -5.34 -4.53 3.59
CA THR A 257 -6.68 -4.94 3.13
C THR A 257 -6.93 -4.49 1.70
N THR A 258 -6.69 -3.20 1.40
CA THR A 258 -6.84 -2.65 0.04
C THR A 258 -5.96 -3.37 -0.97
N ALA A 259 -4.73 -3.73 -0.58
CA ALA A 259 -3.81 -4.47 -1.43
C ALA A 259 -4.40 -5.84 -1.86
N ALA A 260 -4.92 -6.62 -0.92
CA ALA A 260 -5.55 -7.90 -1.21
C ALA A 260 -6.86 -7.73 -2.01
N GLU A 261 -7.72 -6.79 -1.63
CA GLU A 261 -8.99 -6.52 -2.32
C GLU A 261 -8.79 -6.06 -3.77
N SER A 262 -7.71 -5.34 -4.06
CA SER A 262 -7.35 -4.96 -5.44
C SER A 262 -7.08 -6.20 -6.30
N LEU A 263 -6.41 -7.23 -5.78
CA LEU A 263 -6.21 -8.49 -6.51
C LEU A 263 -7.51 -9.29 -6.66
N PHE A 264 -8.42 -9.26 -5.68
CA PHE A 264 -9.74 -9.86 -5.82
C PHE A 264 -10.59 -9.13 -6.88
N ALA A 265 -10.44 -7.81 -7.00
CA ALA A 265 -11.07 -7.03 -8.07
C ALA A 265 -10.46 -7.37 -9.43
N TYR A 266 -9.13 -7.47 -9.52
CA TYR A 266 -8.44 -7.93 -10.73
C TYR A 266 -8.94 -9.31 -11.18
N ARG A 267 -9.08 -10.27 -10.26
CA ARG A 267 -9.62 -11.60 -10.57
C ARG A 267 -11.02 -11.56 -11.22
N LYS A 268 -11.85 -10.61 -10.79
CA LYS A 268 -13.21 -10.45 -11.36
C LYS A 268 -13.20 -9.76 -12.73
N ASN A 269 -12.32 -8.80 -12.91
CA ASN A 269 -12.20 -8.00 -14.12
C ASN A 269 -10.73 -7.58 -14.30
N PRO A 270 -9.92 -8.34 -15.05
CA PRO A 270 -8.51 -8.04 -15.25
C PRO A 270 -8.30 -6.63 -15.83
N ALA A 271 -7.67 -5.76 -15.04
CA ALA A 271 -7.27 -4.43 -15.44
C ALA A 271 -5.98 -4.03 -14.72
N VAL A 272 -5.03 -3.47 -15.46
CA VAL A 272 -3.71 -3.07 -14.94
C VAL A 272 -3.81 -2.09 -13.78
N SER A 273 -4.87 -1.28 -13.73
CA SER A 273 -5.12 -0.33 -12.64
C SER A 273 -5.24 -1.01 -11.28
N TYR A 274 -5.82 -2.20 -11.19
CA TYR A 274 -5.89 -2.95 -9.93
C TYR A 274 -4.52 -3.44 -9.46
N LEU A 275 -3.64 -3.80 -10.39
CA LEU A 275 -2.26 -4.20 -10.05
C LEU A 275 -1.47 -3.02 -9.49
N TRP A 276 -1.57 -1.84 -10.11
CA TRP A 276 -0.95 -0.63 -9.60
C TRP A 276 -1.57 -0.13 -8.30
N GLN A 277 -2.88 -0.31 -8.12
CA GLN A 277 -3.55 -0.04 -6.85
C GLN A 277 -3.03 -0.95 -5.73
N ALA A 278 -2.87 -2.25 -6.00
CA ALA A 278 -2.28 -3.19 -5.05
C ALA A 278 -0.84 -2.79 -4.70
N GLN A 279 -0.03 -2.38 -5.68
CA GLN A 279 1.33 -1.87 -5.45
C GLN A 279 1.35 -0.61 -4.57
N SER A 280 0.47 0.37 -4.83
CA SER A 280 0.34 1.56 -3.98
C SER A 280 0.01 1.18 -2.54
N ALA A 281 -0.92 0.25 -2.38
CA ALA A 281 -1.40 -0.18 -1.07
C ALA A 281 -0.32 -0.95 -0.29
N VAL A 282 0.44 -1.86 -0.93
CA VAL A 282 1.55 -2.57 -0.28
C VAL A 282 2.67 -1.60 0.14
N MET A 283 3.01 -0.61 -0.70
CA MET A 283 3.99 0.42 -0.31
C MET A 283 3.52 1.18 0.93
N ASN A 284 2.25 1.61 0.95
CA ASN A 284 1.68 2.30 2.11
C ASN A 284 1.68 1.41 3.36
N TYR A 285 1.36 0.11 3.23
CA TYR A 285 1.46 -0.84 4.34
C TYR A 285 2.86 -0.83 4.96
N VAL A 286 3.91 -0.97 4.16
CA VAL A 286 5.29 -1.02 4.64
C VAL A 286 5.74 0.31 5.29
N ILE A 287 5.31 1.45 4.73
CA ILE A 287 5.58 2.77 5.31
C ILE A 287 4.87 2.93 6.67
N GLN A 288 3.60 2.52 6.77
CA GLN A 288 2.85 2.58 8.02
C GLN A 288 3.36 1.56 9.05
N GLU A 289 3.82 0.37 8.64
CA GLU A 289 4.47 -0.61 9.53
C GLU A 289 5.68 0.02 10.22
N LYS A 290 6.56 0.65 9.47
CA LYS A 290 7.74 1.35 10.03
C LYS A 290 7.34 2.47 11.00
N SER A 291 6.30 3.22 10.67
CA SER A 291 5.79 4.28 11.54
C SER A 291 5.19 3.72 12.83
N LEU A 292 4.38 2.67 12.73
CA LEU A 292 3.78 1.99 13.87
C LEU A 292 4.86 1.44 14.83
N LEU A 293 5.84 0.74 14.28
CA LEU A 293 6.92 0.19 15.09
C LEU A 293 7.73 1.29 15.78
N ARG A 294 7.95 2.43 15.14
CA ARG A 294 8.63 3.58 15.75
C ARG A 294 7.81 4.17 16.92
N GLU A 295 6.50 4.29 16.79
CA GLU A 295 5.61 4.78 17.85
C GLU A 295 5.51 3.80 19.03
N LEU A 296 5.58 2.50 18.75
CA LEU A 296 5.50 1.44 19.75
C LEU A 296 6.86 1.03 20.33
N SER A 297 7.97 1.52 19.79
CA SER A 297 9.32 1.21 20.31
C SER A 297 9.46 1.71 21.75
N ALA A 298 10.05 0.86 22.59
CA ALA A 298 10.26 1.12 24.03
C ALA A 298 11.47 2.00 24.29
#